data_fd92b700734822f1d5ec35f02fe56a88
#
_entry.id   fd92b700734822f1d5ec35f02fe56a88
#
_cell.length_a   1.000
_cell.length_b   1.000
_cell.length_c   1.000
_cell.angle_alpha   90.00
_cell.angle_beta   90.00
_cell.angle_gamma   90.00
#
_symmetry.space_group_name_H-M   'P 1'
#
loop_
_entity.id
_entity.type
_entity.pdbx_description
1 polymer ?
#
loop_
_entity_poly.entity_id
_entity_poly.type
_entity_poly.pdbx_seq_one_letter_code
_entity_poly.pdbx_strand_id
1 'polypeptide(L)'
;MELEASGNAQTLIVHDYAFASPAGRERLWRFVGSFYGQADLISLHLPSDEPLGFDLHRYHTNALPILQARITNLQTALGPLSSAEKTFKLRVYDPFCILNDGVFHVALGPTGSAVTRSSGTPDLSLQIGTLSQLVAGALSPTGLVRAGLVEGDAAVAEALASLSAGRTTFMPSSDYF
;
A
#
# COMPACT_ATOMS: atom_id res chain seq x y z
N MET A 1 2.79 -12.14 21.58
CA MET A 1 2.36 -11.04 22.46
C MET A 1 3.24 -10.98 23.67
N GLU A 2 3.51 -9.79 24.14
CA GLU A 2 4.42 -9.52 25.26
C GLU A 2 3.84 -8.43 26.14
N LEU A 3 4.06 -8.51 27.48
CA LEU A 3 3.70 -7.45 28.41
C LEU A 3 4.98 -6.71 28.84
N GLU A 4 5.06 -5.44 28.49
CA GLU A 4 6.14 -4.55 28.91
C GLU A 4 5.69 -3.61 30.02
N ALA A 5 6.52 -3.46 31.07
CA ALA A 5 6.32 -2.49 32.12
C ALA A 5 7.20 -1.26 31.90
N SER A 6 6.58 -0.08 31.89
CA SER A 6 7.28 1.21 31.83
C SER A 6 6.78 2.08 32.98
N GLY A 7 7.56 2.15 34.05
CA GLY A 7 7.12 2.78 35.31
C GLY A 7 5.92 2.02 35.91
N ASN A 8 4.81 2.73 36.12
CA ASN A 8 3.57 2.14 36.64
C ASN A 8 2.59 1.69 35.55
N ALA A 9 2.90 1.89 34.28
CA ALA A 9 2.04 1.50 33.15
C ALA A 9 2.49 0.18 32.54
N GLN A 10 1.51 -0.67 32.19
CA GLN A 10 1.74 -1.92 31.46
C GLN A 10 1.24 -1.80 30.03
N THR A 11 2.09 -2.16 29.07
CA THR A 11 1.75 -2.18 27.65
C THR A 11 1.73 -3.61 27.14
N LEU A 12 0.61 -4.02 26.55
CA LEU A 12 0.52 -5.25 25.79
C LEU A 12 1.00 -4.98 24.35
N ILE A 13 2.12 -5.58 23.96
CA ILE A 13 2.65 -5.51 22.60
C ILE A 13 2.17 -6.73 21.81
N VAL A 14 1.47 -6.48 20.70
CA VAL A 14 1.07 -7.51 19.75
C VAL A 14 1.99 -7.42 18.55
N HIS A 15 2.98 -8.32 18.47
CA HIS A 15 4.00 -8.31 17.42
C HIS A 15 3.46 -8.73 16.07
N ASP A 16 2.56 -9.73 16.07
CA ASP A 16 1.96 -10.24 14.84
C ASP A 16 0.60 -10.88 15.13
N TYR A 17 -0.25 -10.92 14.12
CA TYR A 17 -1.57 -11.53 14.18
C TYR A 17 -2.02 -12.00 12.80
N ALA A 18 -2.90 -13.01 12.78
CA ALA A 18 -3.53 -13.47 11.55
C ALA A 18 -4.95 -13.98 11.82
N PHE A 19 -5.80 -13.81 10.86
CA PHE A 19 -7.14 -14.40 10.85
C PHE A 19 -7.56 -14.76 9.42
N ALA A 20 -8.34 -15.83 9.27
CA ALA A 20 -8.78 -16.34 7.98
C ALA A 20 -10.28 -16.04 7.70
N SER A 21 -10.98 -15.39 8.62
CA SER A 21 -12.40 -15.11 8.48
C SER A 21 -12.85 -13.93 9.35
N PRO A 22 -13.99 -13.27 9.05
CA PRO A 22 -14.55 -12.22 9.89
C PRO A 22 -14.80 -12.68 11.33
N ALA A 23 -15.28 -13.91 11.52
CA ALA A 23 -15.48 -14.47 12.86
C ALA A 23 -14.15 -14.72 13.60
N GLY A 24 -13.09 -15.09 12.86
CA GLY A 24 -11.74 -15.20 13.40
C GLY A 24 -11.20 -13.84 13.84
N ARG A 25 -11.41 -12.79 13.02
CA ARG A 25 -11.07 -11.41 13.35
C ARG A 25 -11.75 -10.97 14.66
N GLU A 26 -13.07 -11.15 14.77
CA GLU A 26 -13.81 -10.77 15.96
C GLU A 26 -13.30 -11.48 17.22
N ARG A 27 -13.04 -12.78 17.15
CA ARG A 27 -12.48 -13.55 18.26
C ARG A 27 -11.08 -13.07 18.66
N LEU A 28 -10.23 -12.74 17.68
CA LEU A 28 -8.90 -12.18 17.93
C LEU A 28 -8.99 -10.87 18.72
N TRP A 29 -9.81 -9.94 18.28
CA TRP A 29 -9.94 -8.64 18.96
C TRP A 29 -10.61 -8.75 20.33
N ARG A 30 -11.56 -9.67 20.51
CA ARG A 30 -12.09 -10.01 21.84
C ARG A 30 -11.02 -10.59 22.77
N PHE A 31 -10.14 -11.44 22.24
CA PHE A 31 -9.03 -12.00 23.00
C PHE A 31 -8.03 -10.90 23.41
N VAL A 32 -7.60 -10.05 22.48
CA VAL A 32 -6.74 -8.89 22.78
C VAL A 32 -7.41 -7.99 23.81
N GLY A 33 -8.71 -7.70 23.67
CA GLY A 33 -9.49 -6.91 24.62
C GLY A 33 -9.63 -7.56 26.00
N SER A 34 -9.46 -8.88 26.14
CA SER A 34 -9.55 -9.57 27.44
C SER A 34 -8.40 -9.23 28.39
N PHE A 35 -7.32 -8.59 27.89
CA PHE A 35 -6.24 -8.06 28.70
C PHE A 35 -6.58 -6.71 29.35
N TYR A 36 -7.82 -6.21 29.18
CA TYR A 36 -8.33 -5.05 29.93
C TYR A 36 -8.20 -5.30 31.44
N GLY A 37 -7.59 -4.34 32.12
CA GLY A 37 -7.27 -4.45 33.55
C GLY A 37 -5.92 -5.12 33.87
N GLN A 38 -5.23 -5.70 32.85
CA GLN A 38 -3.86 -6.18 32.97
C GLN A 38 -2.88 -5.27 32.21
N ALA A 39 -3.36 -4.60 31.18
CA ALA A 39 -2.59 -3.64 30.40
C ALA A 39 -3.32 -2.29 30.33
N ASP A 40 -2.56 -1.21 30.51
CA ASP A 40 -3.05 0.18 30.37
C ASP A 40 -3.08 0.62 28.91
N LEU A 41 -2.22 0.02 28.07
CA LEU A 41 -2.07 0.32 26.66
C LEU A 41 -1.92 -0.97 25.85
N ILE A 42 -2.48 -0.98 24.66
CA ILE A 42 -2.22 -2.04 23.66
C ILE A 42 -1.52 -1.40 22.48
N SER A 43 -0.33 -1.89 22.15
CA SER A 43 0.47 -1.47 21.00
C SER A 43 0.48 -2.58 19.95
N LEU A 44 0.12 -2.23 18.71
CA LEU A 44 0.10 -3.20 17.61
C LEU A 44 0.34 -2.50 16.28
N HIS A 45 0.88 -3.24 15.31
CA HIS A 45 1.02 -2.79 13.94
C HIS A 45 -0.17 -3.28 13.12
N LEU A 46 -0.80 -2.38 12.38
CA LEU A 46 -1.97 -2.67 11.57
C LEU A 46 -1.72 -2.26 10.12
N PRO A 47 -2.31 -2.97 9.16
CA PRO A 47 -2.48 -2.45 7.80
C PRO A 47 -3.22 -1.10 7.85
N SER A 48 -2.91 -0.21 6.91
CA SER A 48 -3.51 1.13 6.88
C SER A 48 -5.02 1.12 6.60
N ASP A 49 -5.54 0.03 6.10
CA ASP A 49 -6.95 -0.21 5.79
C ASP A 49 -7.68 -1.10 6.82
N GLU A 50 -7.01 -1.48 7.93
CA GLU A 50 -7.68 -2.23 9.00
C GLU A 50 -8.68 -1.33 9.73
N PRO A 51 -9.98 -1.68 9.76
CA PRO A 51 -11.05 -0.83 10.30
C PRO A 51 -11.14 -0.83 11.82
N LEU A 52 -10.11 -1.30 12.54
CA LEU A 52 -10.13 -1.41 14.01
C LEU A 52 -10.44 -0.07 14.72
N GLY A 53 -10.05 1.04 14.11
CA GLY A 53 -10.32 2.38 14.66
C GLY A 53 -11.80 2.70 14.85
N PHE A 54 -12.70 2.05 14.12
CA PHE A 54 -14.14 2.22 14.29
C PHE A 54 -14.70 1.47 15.52
N ASP A 55 -13.98 0.44 15.96
CA ASP A 55 -14.36 -0.42 17.09
C ASP A 55 -13.81 0.11 18.43
N LEU A 56 -12.92 1.11 18.39
CA LEU A 56 -12.23 1.64 19.56
C LEU A 56 -12.66 3.07 19.89
N HIS A 57 -12.91 3.35 21.17
CA HIS A 57 -13.27 4.68 21.65
C HIS A 57 -12.07 5.63 21.79
N ARG A 58 -10.88 5.08 22.03
CA ARG A 58 -9.63 5.84 22.16
C ARG A 58 -8.48 5.09 21.53
N TYR A 59 -7.83 5.70 20.56
CA TYR A 59 -6.60 5.18 19.95
C TYR A 59 -5.74 6.31 19.42
N HIS A 60 -4.45 6.05 19.32
CA HIS A 60 -3.49 6.89 18.63
C HIS A 60 -2.88 6.07 17.50
N THR A 61 -2.77 6.65 16.32
CA THR A 61 -2.11 6.01 15.17
C THR A 61 -0.88 6.79 14.78
N ASN A 62 0.22 6.07 14.56
CA ASN A 62 1.43 6.60 13.95
C ASN A 62 1.69 5.88 12.64
N ALA A 63 1.92 6.62 11.56
CA ALA A 63 2.36 6.05 10.31
C ALA A 63 3.88 5.85 10.35
N LEU A 64 4.34 4.61 10.24
CA LEU A 64 5.76 4.27 10.21
C LEU A 64 6.16 3.88 8.78
N PRO A 65 7.01 4.67 8.09
CA PRO A 65 7.48 4.34 6.74
C PRO A 65 8.63 3.32 6.81
N ILE A 66 8.31 2.08 7.12
CA ILE A 66 9.27 0.99 7.35
C ILE A 66 9.64 0.24 6.08
N LEU A 67 8.80 0.27 5.04
CA LEU A 67 9.05 -0.41 3.79
C LEU A 67 9.45 0.59 2.70
N GLN A 68 10.56 0.32 2.03
CA GLN A 68 10.97 1.03 0.81
C GLN A 68 10.91 0.06 -0.38
N ALA A 69 10.16 0.42 -1.40
CA ALA A 69 10.05 -0.36 -2.63
C ALA A 69 10.46 0.48 -3.84
N ARG A 70 11.19 -0.13 -4.77
CA ARG A 70 11.54 0.48 -6.04
C ARG A 70 11.31 -0.51 -7.18
N ILE A 71 10.62 -0.10 -8.22
CA ILE A 71 10.51 -0.84 -9.47
C ILE A 71 11.85 -0.77 -10.19
N THR A 72 12.48 -1.93 -10.39
CA THR A 72 13.73 -2.08 -11.15
C THR A 72 13.47 -2.46 -12.60
N ASN A 73 12.34 -3.09 -12.89
CA ASN A 73 11.88 -3.41 -14.24
C ASN A 73 10.38 -3.16 -14.35
N LEU A 74 10.00 -2.18 -15.17
CA LEU A 74 8.63 -1.74 -15.31
C LEU A 74 7.70 -2.83 -15.89
N GLN A 75 8.17 -3.56 -16.90
CA GLN A 75 7.37 -4.61 -17.54
C GLN A 75 7.07 -5.76 -16.58
N THR A 76 8.10 -6.19 -15.82
CA THR A 76 7.95 -7.25 -14.82
C THR A 76 7.07 -6.83 -13.65
N ALA A 77 7.18 -5.57 -13.21
CA ALA A 77 6.39 -5.08 -12.08
C ALA A 77 4.92 -4.87 -12.42
N LEU A 78 4.62 -4.36 -13.62
CA LEU A 78 3.24 -4.13 -14.05
C LEU A 78 2.58 -5.36 -14.69
N GLY A 79 3.36 -6.27 -15.27
CA GLY A 79 2.86 -7.45 -15.99
C GLY A 79 1.83 -8.30 -15.21
N PRO A 80 2.05 -8.60 -13.92
CA PRO A 80 1.09 -9.37 -13.13
C PRO A 80 -0.18 -8.60 -12.73
N LEU A 81 -0.23 -7.28 -12.98
CA LEU A 81 -1.39 -6.47 -12.60
C LEU A 81 -2.57 -6.77 -13.52
N SER A 82 -3.61 -7.32 -12.95
CA SER A 82 -4.87 -7.57 -13.64
C SER A 82 -5.90 -6.50 -13.29
N SER A 83 -6.69 -6.09 -14.28
CA SER A 83 -7.73 -5.07 -14.13
C SER A 83 -8.77 -5.22 -15.25
N ALA A 84 -9.80 -4.39 -15.22
CA ALA A 84 -10.64 -4.19 -16.41
C ALA A 84 -9.76 -3.72 -17.61
N GLU A 85 -10.16 -4.08 -18.81
CA GLU A 85 -9.45 -3.68 -20.01
C GLU A 85 -9.30 -2.16 -20.09
N LYS A 86 -8.06 -1.70 -20.16
CA LYS A 86 -7.73 -0.28 -20.28
C LYS A 86 -6.36 -0.10 -20.91
N THR A 87 -6.25 0.88 -21.81
CA THR A 87 -4.99 1.22 -22.44
C THR A 87 -4.69 2.69 -22.26
N PHE A 88 -3.43 3.02 -21.97
CA PHE A 88 -2.96 4.40 -21.85
C PHE A 88 -1.46 4.48 -22.07
N LYS A 89 -0.96 5.69 -22.35
CA LYS A 89 0.47 5.99 -22.44
C LYS A 89 0.95 6.59 -21.13
N LEU A 90 1.94 5.94 -20.53
CA LEU A 90 2.55 6.30 -19.25
C LEU A 90 3.94 6.86 -19.50
N ARG A 91 4.21 8.11 -19.10
CA ARG A 91 5.57 8.64 -18.98
C ARG A 91 6.10 8.36 -17.59
N VAL A 92 7.19 7.62 -17.52
CA VAL A 92 7.92 7.37 -16.27
C VAL A 92 9.24 8.13 -16.34
N TYR A 93 9.55 8.87 -15.26
CA TYR A 93 10.85 9.53 -15.07
C TYR A 93 11.68 8.69 -14.11
N ASP A 94 12.78 8.12 -14.60
CA ASP A 94 13.73 7.35 -13.81
C ASP A 94 15.17 7.81 -14.09
N PRO A 95 15.73 8.72 -13.27
CA PRO A 95 17.08 9.25 -13.50
C PRO A 95 18.20 8.23 -13.29
N PHE A 96 17.90 7.07 -12.67
CA PHE A 96 18.90 6.06 -12.34
C PHE A 96 18.85 4.83 -13.23
N CYS A 97 17.70 4.56 -13.88
CA CYS A 97 17.53 3.39 -14.72
C CYS A 97 16.91 3.76 -16.08
N ILE A 98 17.74 3.86 -17.10
CA ILE A 98 17.31 4.22 -18.47
C ILE A 98 16.29 3.24 -19.05
N LEU A 99 16.25 2.00 -18.58
CA LEU A 99 15.29 1.02 -19.02
C LEU A 99 13.86 1.37 -18.59
N ASN A 100 13.72 2.04 -17.46
CA ASN A 100 12.44 2.50 -16.93
C ASN A 100 12.12 3.95 -17.34
N ASP A 101 13.12 4.72 -17.78
CA ASP A 101 12.88 6.10 -18.21
C ASP A 101 12.34 6.14 -19.64
N GLY A 102 11.16 6.71 -19.82
CA GLY A 102 10.55 6.82 -21.14
C GLY A 102 9.03 6.84 -21.14
N VAL A 103 8.46 6.82 -22.32
CA VAL A 103 7.02 6.65 -22.54
C VAL A 103 6.74 5.18 -22.82
N PHE A 104 5.71 4.65 -22.18
CA PHE A 104 5.29 3.26 -22.30
C PHE A 104 3.80 3.20 -22.65
N HIS A 105 3.46 2.31 -23.57
CA HIS A 105 2.09 1.90 -23.79
C HIS A 105 1.76 0.79 -22.79
N VAL A 106 0.77 1.03 -21.97
CA VAL A 106 0.29 0.09 -20.94
C VAL A 106 -1.09 -0.39 -21.37
N ALA A 107 -1.22 -1.69 -21.55
CA ALA A 107 -2.49 -2.35 -21.82
C ALA A 107 -2.82 -3.28 -20.65
N LEU A 108 -3.77 -2.87 -19.81
CA LEU A 108 -4.29 -3.65 -18.72
C LEU A 108 -5.35 -4.63 -19.23
N GLY A 109 -5.40 -5.81 -18.63
CA GLY A 109 -6.39 -6.83 -18.93
C GLY A 109 -6.72 -7.71 -17.73
N PRO A 110 -7.74 -8.58 -17.84
CA PRO A 110 -8.22 -9.40 -16.71
C PRO A 110 -7.21 -10.48 -16.28
N THR A 111 -6.28 -10.85 -17.16
CA THR A 111 -5.27 -11.89 -16.90
C THR A 111 -3.86 -11.35 -16.69
N GLY A 112 -3.69 -10.04 -16.73
CA GLY A 112 -2.39 -9.37 -16.60
C GLY A 112 -2.28 -8.17 -17.52
N SER A 113 -1.11 -7.56 -17.56
CA SER A 113 -0.84 -6.34 -18.32
C SER A 113 0.31 -6.51 -19.30
N ALA A 114 0.23 -5.85 -20.44
CA ALA A 114 1.33 -5.70 -21.38
C ALA A 114 1.89 -4.28 -21.31
N VAL A 115 3.21 -4.16 -21.22
CA VAL A 115 3.92 -2.88 -21.16
C VAL A 115 4.98 -2.87 -22.26
N THR A 116 4.89 -1.93 -23.19
CA THR A 116 5.84 -1.80 -24.29
C THR A 116 6.33 -0.36 -24.40
N ARG A 117 7.58 -0.16 -24.81
CA ARG A 117 8.06 1.20 -25.10
C ARG A 117 7.24 1.83 -26.21
N SER A 118 6.96 3.10 -26.03
CA SER A 118 6.16 3.88 -26.98
C SER A 118 6.77 5.27 -27.17
N SER A 119 6.12 6.06 -28.01
CA SER A 119 6.44 7.46 -28.27
C SER A 119 5.16 8.29 -28.33
N GLY A 120 5.31 9.60 -28.39
CA GLY A 120 4.21 10.54 -28.48
C GLY A 120 3.75 11.07 -27.12
N THR A 121 2.63 11.77 -27.11
CA THR A 121 2.10 12.43 -25.92
C THR A 121 1.61 11.41 -24.91
N PRO A 122 2.10 11.43 -23.66
CA PRO A 122 1.60 10.56 -22.60
C PRO A 122 0.23 11.05 -22.09
N ASP A 123 -0.61 10.11 -21.68
CA ASP A 123 -1.85 10.40 -20.97
C ASP A 123 -1.58 10.70 -19.49
N LEU A 124 -0.45 10.17 -18.99
CA LEU A 124 -0.05 10.21 -17.60
C LEU A 124 1.47 10.32 -17.45
N SER A 125 1.93 11.17 -16.54
CA SER A 125 3.37 11.33 -16.24
C SER A 125 3.62 11.28 -14.73
N LEU A 126 4.64 10.54 -14.29
CA LEU A 126 5.03 10.47 -12.88
C LEU A 126 6.48 9.97 -12.71
N GLN A 127 7.01 10.16 -11.50
CA GLN A 127 8.31 9.64 -11.09
C GLN A 127 8.25 8.14 -10.79
N ILE A 128 9.33 7.40 -11.04
CA ILE A 128 9.42 5.96 -10.73
C ILE A 128 9.16 5.66 -9.24
N GLY A 129 9.59 6.52 -8.33
CA GLY A 129 9.33 6.39 -6.90
C GLY A 129 7.83 6.47 -6.57
N THR A 130 7.11 7.40 -7.19
CA THR A 130 5.65 7.53 -7.08
C THR A 130 4.93 6.29 -7.61
N LEU A 131 5.36 5.79 -8.78
CA LEU A 131 4.81 4.57 -9.36
C LEU A 131 5.07 3.35 -8.46
N SER A 132 6.26 3.26 -7.87
CA SER A 132 6.60 2.17 -6.96
C SER A 132 5.70 2.14 -5.72
N GLN A 133 5.45 3.30 -5.12
CA GLN A 133 4.55 3.43 -3.98
C GLN A 133 3.09 3.10 -4.34
N LEU A 134 2.65 3.51 -5.52
CA LEU A 134 1.31 3.19 -6.05
C LEU A 134 1.15 1.68 -6.24
N VAL A 135 2.09 1.05 -6.95
CA VAL A 135 2.05 -0.40 -7.24
C VAL A 135 2.18 -1.23 -5.96
N ALA A 136 2.95 -0.76 -4.99
CA ALA A 136 3.04 -1.38 -3.66
C ALA A 136 1.76 -1.18 -2.80
N GLY A 137 0.84 -0.29 -3.19
CA GLY A 137 -0.36 0.00 -2.41
C GLY A 137 -0.14 0.96 -1.24
N ALA A 138 1.02 1.64 -1.19
CA ALA A 138 1.34 2.58 -0.11
C ALA A 138 0.63 3.93 -0.26
N LEU A 139 0.27 4.30 -1.48
CA LEU A 139 -0.43 5.56 -1.78
C LEU A 139 -1.70 5.29 -2.60
N SER A 140 -2.76 6.00 -2.25
CA SER A 140 -3.98 5.96 -3.05
C SER A 140 -3.86 6.84 -4.30
N PRO A 141 -4.50 6.44 -5.43
CA PRO A 141 -4.52 7.25 -6.66
C PRO A 141 -5.01 8.68 -6.43
N THR A 142 -6.09 8.84 -5.66
CA THR A 142 -6.65 10.14 -5.32
C THR A 142 -5.67 10.99 -4.50
N GLY A 143 -4.93 10.36 -3.59
CA GLY A 143 -3.87 11.03 -2.82
C GLY A 143 -2.76 11.55 -3.70
N LEU A 144 -2.33 10.79 -4.70
CA LEU A 144 -1.28 11.18 -5.66
C LEU A 144 -1.70 12.38 -6.52
N VAL A 145 -2.91 12.36 -7.06
CA VAL A 145 -3.45 13.47 -7.87
C VAL A 145 -3.55 14.74 -7.03
N ARG A 146 -4.11 14.64 -5.82
CA ARG A 146 -4.25 15.78 -4.91
C ARG A 146 -2.90 16.36 -4.47
N ALA A 147 -1.87 15.52 -4.34
CA ALA A 147 -0.51 15.94 -3.98
C ALA A 147 0.29 16.50 -5.18
N GLY A 148 -0.26 16.48 -6.40
CA GLY A 148 0.45 16.92 -7.60
C GLY A 148 1.62 16.03 -8.00
N LEU A 149 1.62 14.78 -7.56
CA LEU A 149 2.68 13.79 -7.85
C LEU A 149 2.48 13.06 -9.19
N VAL A 150 1.40 13.40 -9.87
CA VAL A 150 1.00 12.85 -11.16
C VAL A 150 0.52 13.98 -12.05
N GLU A 151 0.98 14.00 -13.30
CA GLU A 151 0.53 14.92 -14.35
C GLU A 151 -0.32 14.16 -15.36
N GLY A 152 -1.50 14.70 -15.69
CA GLY A 152 -2.44 14.14 -16.66
C GLY A 152 -3.86 14.61 -16.41
N ASP A 153 -4.84 14.19 -17.22
CA ASP A 153 -6.23 14.59 -17.09
C ASP A 153 -7.04 13.70 -16.12
N ALA A 154 -8.35 13.97 -16.00
CA ALA A 154 -9.23 13.25 -15.06
C ALA A 154 -9.38 11.74 -15.34
N ALA A 155 -9.19 11.28 -16.61
CA ALA A 155 -9.20 9.86 -16.94
C ALA A 155 -8.01 9.11 -16.34
N VAL A 156 -6.97 9.84 -15.98
CA VAL A 156 -5.76 9.37 -15.32
C VAL A 156 -6.03 8.76 -13.95
N ALA A 157 -6.91 9.36 -13.16
CA ALA A 157 -7.24 8.83 -11.83
C ALA A 157 -7.80 7.41 -11.90
N GLU A 158 -8.55 7.11 -12.94
CA GLU A 158 -9.11 5.78 -13.20
C GLU A 158 -8.04 4.77 -13.64
N ALA A 159 -7.10 5.20 -14.49
CA ALA A 159 -5.97 4.36 -14.89
C ALA A 159 -5.07 4.05 -13.67
N LEU A 160 -4.82 5.03 -12.82
CA LEU A 160 -4.07 4.84 -11.56
C LEU A 160 -4.79 3.91 -10.60
N ALA A 161 -6.11 4.00 -10.47
CA ALA A 161 -6.90 3.10 -9.65
C ALA A 161 -6.72 1.63 -10.09
N SER A 162 -6.64 1.41 -11.40
CA SER A 162 -6.39 0.07 -11.96
C SER A 162 -5.00 -0.48 -11.58
N LEU A 163 -3.98 0.36 -11.44
CA LEU A 163 -2.63 -0.05 -11.04
C LEU A 163 -2.51 -0.39 -9.54
N SER A 164 -3.35 0.19 -8.69
CA SER A 164 -3.30 0.01 -7.23
C SER A 164 -4.40 -0.92 -6.68
N ALA A 165 -5.28 -1.44 -7.53
CA ALA A 165 -6.48 -2.15 -7.10
C ALA A 165 -6.20 -3.32 -6.14
N GLY A 166 -6.81 -3.25 -4.95
CA GLY A 166 -6.80 -4.33 -3.96
C GLY A 166 -5.48 -4.60 -3.26
N ARG A 167 -4.55 -3.65 -3.24
CA ARG A 167 -3.23 -3.82 -2.60
C ARG A 167 -3.10 -2.91 -1.40
N THR A 168 -2.71 -3.51 -0.29
CA THR A 168 -2.30 -2.81 0.92
C THR A 168 -0.93 -3.31 1.33
N THR A 169 0.00 -2.39 1.56
CA THR A 169 1.33 -2.73 2.03
C THR A 169 1.31 -2.83 3.55
N PHE A 170 1.68 -3.99 4.06
CA PHE A 170 1.82 -4.25 5.48
C PHE A 170 3.07 -5.08 5.74
N MET A 171 3.78 -4.76 6.82
CA MET A 171 4.92 -5.52 7.32
C MET A 171 4.74 -5.70 8.82
N PRO A 172 4.56 -6.93 9.32
CA PRO A 172 4.49 -7.21 10.74
C PRO A 172 5.81 -6.83 11.44
N SER A 173 5.75 -6.48 12.72
CA SER A 173 6.97 -6.11 13.46
C SER A 173 7.95 -7.26 13.62
N SER A 174 7.48 -8.50 13.53
CA SER A 174 8.30 -9.72 13.52
C SER A 174 9.24 -9.84 12.31
N ASP A 175 8.95 -9.11 11.22
CA ASP A 175 9.70 -9.17 9.97
C ASP A 175 10.73 -8.03 9.82
N TYR A 176 10.96 -7.25 10.89
CA TYR A 176 12.02 -6.25 10.90
C TYR A 176 13.39 -6.93 11.08
N PHE A 177 14.33 -6.57 10.23
CA PHE A 177 15.73 -7.04 10.30
C PHE A 177 16.64 -5.93 10.76
#